data_b2ba16dc0e8074d7140e38a80b0d99a9
#
_entry.id   b2ba16dc0e8074d7140e38a80b0d99a9
#
_cell.length_a   1.000
_cell.length_b   1.000
_cell.length_c   1.000
_cell.angle_alpha   90.00
_cell.angle_beta   90.00
_cell.angle_gamma   90.00
#
_symmetry.space_group_name_H-M   'P 1'
#
loop_
_entity.id
_entity.type
_entity.pdbx_description
1 polymer ?
#
loop_
_entity_poly.entity_id
_entity_poly.type
_entity_poly.pdbx_seq_one_letter_code
_entity_poly.pdbx_strand_id
1 'polypeptide(L)'
;FSTGGPIPSTRIAGVAFDWAAGNGLSGAVVEAVAPDSTTYQVVADSTGRFVLQYLPPGPYLLRAYGDRNTNRTLDPIEVWDSVRVTLTQSADIEFYSFAHDTVGLRVADVTPPDSGVLKVTFDKPYAPGQRFGPGDVVIKRADSSIVRVKSVQTIPERALADTLKAKVRADSVARVASLRDSTPALRARTDSLARVQRVDSLAAVARSEREARARAAARRGRPGAPIDTTPPPKLRRPLLYTEIYVTLDTVLEPQKQFRLSVTDVRSLSGTVRTPARTFTTPRAPKPDSTKDSTTRDSTSARPTAPRPAAPRDTLARTMRARVSGSSILGSAGSTFGGSSASFSAQ
;
A
#
# COMPACT_ATOMS: atom_id res chain seq x y z
N PHE A 1 30.52 4.21 -41.52
CA PHE A 1 31.32 5.41 -41.82
C PHE A 1 30.56 6.62 -41.27
N SER A 2 31.13 7.33 -40.27
CA SER A 2 30.62 8.61 -39.84
C SER A 2 31.39 9.69 -40.57
N THR A 3 30.69 10.47 -41.37
CA THR A 3 31.27 11.65 -42.05
C THR A 3 31.06 12.94 -41.26
N GLY A 4 30.51 12.84 -40.04
CA GLY A 4 30.23 13.94 -39.14
C GLY A 4 31.27 14.12 -38.03
N GLY A 5 31.01 15.03 -37.10
CA GLY A 5 31.85 15.25 -35.91
C GLY A 5 31.93 14.01 -35.01
N PRO A 6 32.78 14.03 -33.98
CA PRO A 6 32.95 12.90 -33.08
C PRO A 6 31.59 12.57 -32.39
N ILE A 7 31.30 11.26 -32.24
CA ILE A 7 30.10 10.81 -31.57
C ILE A 7 30.18 11.32 -30.12
N PRO A 8 29.12 11.97 -29.60
CA PRO A 8 29.05 12.40 -28.18
C PRO A 8 29.24 11.23 -27.24
N SER A 9 30.03 11.40 -26.19
CA SER A 9 30.20 10.37 -25.15
C SER A 9 29.30 10.60 -23.92
N THR A 10 28.56 11.70 -23.92
CA THR A 10 27.66 12.06 -22.83
C THR A 10 26.41 11.17 -22.79
N ARG A 11 25.93 10.90 -21.58
CA ARG A 11 24.76 10.07 -21.33
C ARG A 11 23.92 10.66 -20.21
N ILE A 12 22.64 10.32 -20.23
CA ILE A 12 21.74 10.52 -19.08
C ILE A 12 21.31 9.14 -18.61
N ALA A 13 21.60 8.81 -17.36
CA ALA A 13 21.17 7.58 -16.72
C ALA A 13 20.22 7.90 -15.56
N GLY A 14 19.48 6.91 -15.07
CA GLY A 14 18.66 7.13 -13.90
C GLY A 14 17.56 6.11 -13.70
N VAL A 15 16.55 6.52 -12.95
CA VAL A 15 15.41 5.69 -12.61
C VAL A 15 14.12 6.48 -12.77
N ALA A 16 13.14 5.88 -13.42
CA ALA A 16 11.77 6.34 -13.43
C ALA A 16 10.98 5.56 -12.34
N PHE A 17 10.38 6.29 -11.42
CA PHE A 17 9.52 5.73 -10.38
C PHE A 17 8.04 5.99 -10.70
N ASP A 18 7.18 5.02 -10.41
CA ASP A 18 5.79 5.29 -10.11
C ASP A 18 5.73 5.80 -8.67
N TRP A 19 5.54 7.11 -8.50
CA TRP A 19 5.59 7.73 -7.19
C TRP A 19 4.42 7.31 -6.30
N ALA A 20 3.25 7.10 -6.88
CA ALA A 20 2.07 6.65 -6.14
C ALA A 20 2.20 5.22 -5.65
N ALA A 21 2.79 4.33 -6.44
CA ALA A 21 3.05 2.94 -6.08
C ALA A 21 4.32 2.76 -5.23
N GLY A 22 5.24 3.73 -5.28
CA GLY A 22 6.51 3.70 -4.52
C GLY A 22 7.56 2.74 -5.05
N ASN A 23 7.45 2.31 -6.29
CA ASN A 23 8.35 1.37 -6.96
C ASN A 23 8.85 1.91 -8.31
N GLY A 24 9.82 1.23 -8.92
CA GLY A 24 10.28 1.55 -10.26
C GLY A 24 9.17 1.38 -11.30
N LEU A 25 9.05 2.33 -12.23
CA LEU A 25 8.10 2.29 -13.34
C LEU A 25 8.64 1.40 -14.45
N SER A 26 8.27 0.12 -14.39
CA SER A 26 8.70 -0.89 -15.36
C SER A 26 8.24 -0.56 -16.78
N GLY A 27 9.16 -0.62 -17.74
CA GLY A 27 8.84 -0.36 -19.14
C GLY A 27 8.50 1.10 -19.44
N ALA A 28 8.85 2.04 -18.55
CA ALA A 28 8.64 3.46 -18.80
C ALA A 28 9.38 3.91 -20.05
N VAL A 29 8.73 4.70 -20.85
CA VAL A 29 9.38 5.40 -21.97
C VAL A 29 10.03 6.66 -21.43
N VAL A 30 11.33 6.80 -21.68
CA VAL A 30 12.10 7.99 -21.31
C VAL A 30 12.60 8.67 -22.57
N GLU A 31 12.26 9.94 -22.71
CA GLU A 31 12.64 10.73 -23.87
C GLU A 31 13.39 12.01 -23.49
N ALA A 32 14.35 12.38 -24.32
CA ALA A 32 15.04 13.65 -24.25
C ALA A 32 14.73 14.45 -25.52
N VAL A 33 14.01 15.54 -25.38
CA VAL A 33 13.60 16.41 -26.48
C VAL A 33 14.52 17.63 -26.51
N ALA A 34 15.26 17.80 -27.61
CA ALA A 34 16.11 18.96 -27.85
C ALA A 34 15.27 20.15 -28.37
N PRO A 35 15.80 21.38 -28.36
CA PRO A 35 15.08 22.56 -28.82
C PRO A 35 14.69 22.53 -30.32
N ASP A 36 15.42 21.77 -31.11
CA ASP A 36 15.13 21.52 -32.53
C ASP A 36 14.09 20.43 -32.77
N SER A 37 13.43 19.96 -31.69
CA SER A 37 12.48 18.87 -31.69
C SER A 37 13.09 17.49 -31.97
N THR A 38 14.40 17.35 -32.04
CA THR A 38 15.07 16.04 -32.08
C THR A 38 14.78 15.29 -30.78
N THR A 39 14.28 14.07 -30.89
CA THR A 39 13.91 13.24 -29.73
C THR A 39 14.78 11.99 -29.65
N TYR A 40 15.41 11.79 -28.50
CA TYR A 40 16.13 10.57 -28.13
C TYR A 40 15.27 9.80 -27.15
N GLN A 41 15.01 8.52 -27.42
CA GLN A 41 14.07 7.74 -26.64
C GLN A 41 14.66 6.38 -26.24
N VAL A 42 14.37 5.93 -25.03
CA VAL A 42 14.71 4.60 -24.50
C VAL A 42 13.58 4.06 -23.64
N VAL A 43 13.48 2.73 -23.54
CA VAL A 43 12.55 2.08 -22.64
C VAL A 43 13.32 1.63 -21.39
N ALA A 44 12.80 1.95 -20.22
CA ALA A 44 13.34 1.53 -18.93
C ALA A 44 13.18 0.01 -18.73
N ASP A 45 14.07 -0.56 -17.94
CA ASP A 45 14.01 -1.97 -17.58
C ASP A 45 12.85 -2.29 -16.59
N SER A 46 12.77 -3.54 -16.13
CA SER A 46 11.76 -4.00 -15.16
C SER A 46 11.83 -3.31 -13.80
N THR A 47 12.93 -2.64 -13.48
CA THR A 47 13.15 -1.89 -12.24
C THR A 47 12.99 -0.38 -12.42
N GLY A 48 12.66 0.07 -13.63
CA GLY A 48 12.54 1.48 -13.98
C GLY A 48 13.87 2.18 -14.31
N ARG A 49 14.99 1.45 -14.43
CA ARG A 49 16.29 2.03 -14.79
C ARG A 49 16.36 2.26 -16.27
N PHE A 50 17.00 3.36 -16.65
CA PHE A 50 17.23 3.72 -18.07
C PHE A 50 18.59 4.33 -18.29
N VAL A 51 19.08 4.28 -19.54
CA VAL A 51 20.31 4.95 -19.98
C VAL A 51 20.09 5.48 -21.39
N LEU A 52 20.07 6.79 -21.55
CA LEU A 52 20.13 7.49 -22.83
C LEU A 52 21.60 7.78 -23.13
N GLN A 53 22.12 7.21 -24.21
CA GLN A 53 23.53 7.33 -24.61
C GLN A 53 23.68 8.25 -25.82
N TYR A 54 24.90 8.75 -26.02
CA TYR A 54 25.29 9.52 -27.19
C TYR A 54 24.51 10.81 -27.41
N LEU A 55 24.15 11.48 -26.31
CA LEU A 55 23.44 12.74 -26.35
C LEU A 55 24.39 13.89 -26.58
N PRO A 56 24.19 14.77 -27.57
CA PRO A 56 24.97 16.00 -27.69
C PRO A 56 24.83 16.89 -26.45
N PRO A 57 25.87 17.63 -26.05
CA PRO A 57 25.72 18.66 -25.02
C PRO A 57 24.69 19.71 -25.44
N GLY A 58 23.83 20.13 -24.51
CA GLY A 58 22.77 21.09 -24.81
C GLY A 58 21.62 21.06 -23.82
N PRO A 59 20.62 21.92 -23.99
CA PRO A 59 19.39 21.90 -23.20
C PRO A 59 18.44 20.83 -23.71
N TYR A 60 17.80 20.10 -22.77
CA TYR A 60 16.81 19.07 -23.05
C TYR A 60 15.60 19.21 -22.14
N LEU A 61 14.44 18.93 -22.69
CA LEU A 61 13.25 18.58 -21.92
C LEU A 61 13.20 17.05 -21.83
N LEU A 62 13.45 16.54 -20.64
CA LEU A 62 13.35 15.12 -20.36
C LEU A 62 11.95 14.79 -19.88
N ARG A 63 11.40 13.67 -20.34
CA ARG A 63 10.12 13.14 -19.89
C ARG A 63 10.27 11.65 -19.62
N ALA A 64 9.58 11.16 -18.59
CA ALA A 64 9.43 9.74 -18.33
C ALA A 64 7.95 9.45 -18.12
N TYR A 65 7.39 8.48 -18.83
CA TYR A 65 5.98 8.15 -18.76
C TYR A 65 5.73 6.64 -18.88
N GLY A 66 4.61 6.21 -18.27
CA GLY A 66 4.15 4.83 -18.34
C GLY A 66 3.26 4.62 -19.55
N ASP A 67 3.84 4.16 -20.64
CA ASP A 67 3.17 3.91 -21.91
C ASP A 67 2.28 2.64 -21.79
N ARG A 68 0.99 2.84 -21.54
CA ARG A 68 0.04 1.73 -21.33
C ARG A 68 -0.47 1.11 -22.62
N ASN A 69 -0.54 1.90 -23.68
CA ASN A 69 -1.08 1.48 -24.99
C ASN A 69 0.02 1.14 -26.00
N THR A 70 1.29 1.23 -25.59
CA THR A 70 2.49 0.92 -26.40
C THR A 70 2.62 1.76 -27.68
N ASN A 71 2.07 2.99 -27.66
CA ASN A 71 2.14 3.91 -28.78
C ASN A 71 3.40 4.77 -28.77
N ARG A 72 4.20 4.73 -27.70
CA ARG A 72 5.40 5.52 -27.45
C ARG A 72 5.18 7.04 -27.52
N THR A 73 3.99 7.47 -27.18
CA THR A 73 3.59 8.87 -27.13
C THR A 73 2.95 9.14 -25.78
N LEU A 74 3.33 10.24 -25.14
CA LEU A 74 2.77 10.63 -23.85
C LEU A 74 1.29 10.99 -23.98
N ASP A 75 0.41 10.23 -23.34
CA ASP A 75 -1.02 10.48 -23.26
C ASP A 75 -1.41 11.21 -21.96
N PRO A 76 -2.44 12.09 -21.96
CA PRO A 76 -2.85 12.85 -20.77
C PRO A 76 -3.29 12.01 -19.57
N ILE A 77 -3.71 10.75 -19.82
CA ILE A 77 -4.19 9.82 -18.78
C ILE A 77 -3.07 8.98 -18.16
N GLU A 78 -1.88 9.04 -18.73
CA GLU A 78 -0.73 8.28 -18.28
C GLU A 78 -0.04 8.93 -17.09
N VAL A 79 0.73 8.13 -16.36
CA VAL A 79 1.60 8.65 -15.31
C VAL A 79 2.87 9.16 -15.96
N TRP A 80 3.27 10.39 -15.64
CA TRP A 80 4.47 10.98 -16.21
C TRP A 80 5.12 11.97 -15.26
N ASP A 81 6.38 12.30 -15.57
CA ASP A 81 7.14 13.38 -14.94
C ASP A 81 8.07 14.02 -16.00
N SER A 82 8.45 15.25 -15.77
CA SER A 82 9.35 15.96 -16.68
C SER A 82 10.36 16.85 -15.94
N VAL A 83 11.57 16.91 -16.48
CA VAL A 83 12.66 17.73 -15.94
C VAL A 83 13.36 18.43 -17.10
N ARG A 84 13.67 19.71 -16.92
CA ARG A 84 14.54 20.44 -17.85
C ARG A 84 15.97 20.37 -17.36
N VAL A 85 16.89 20.01 -18.25
CA VAL A 85 18.31 19.88 -17.94
C VAL A 85 19.16 20.50 -19.06
N THR A 86 20.27 21.12 -18.69
CA THR A 86 21.33 21.48 -19.65
C THR A 86 22.47 20.49 -19.47
N LEU A 87 22.63 19.60 -20.45
CA LEU A 87 23.63 18.56 -20.43
C LEU A 87 24.97 19.13 -20.86
N THR A 88 25.94 19.20 -19.94
CA THR A 88 27.34 19.56 -20.20
C THR A 88 28.25 18.36 -20.02
N GLN A 89 27.86 17.44 -19.16
CA GLN A 89 28.51 16.17 -18.86
C GLN A 89 27.45 15.11 -18.56
N SER A 90 27.86 13.86 -18.44
CA SER A 90 26.90 12.78 -18.05
C SER A 90 26.20 13.08 -16.74
N ALA A 91 24.91 12.82 -16.67
CA ALA A 91 24.05 13.15 -15.54
C ALA A 91 23.21 11.94 -15.10
N ASP A 92 22.93 11.86 -13.80
CA ASP A 92 21.98 10.91 -13.23
C ASP A 92 20.70 11.64 -12.81
N ILE A 93 19.53 11.14 -13.25
CA ILE A 93 18.23 11.79 -13.07
C ILE A 93 17.21 10.78 -12.56
N GLU A 94 16.43 11.22 -11.58
CA GLU A 94 15.29 10.45 -11.06
C GLU A 94 13.98 11.11 -11.48
N PHE A 95 13.08 10.34 -12.08
CA PHE A 95 11.70 10.75 -12.36
C PHE A 95 10.75 10.18 -11.32
N TYR A 96 9.74 10.96 -10.98
CA TYR A 96 8.69 10.60 -10.03
C TYR A 96 7.34 10.77 -10.71
N SER A 97 7.07 9.84 -11.62
CA SER A 97 5.88 9.86 -12.45
C SER A 97 4.61 9.63 -11.64
N PHE A 98 3.59 10.42 -11.89
CA PHE A 98 2.27 10.29 -11.29
C PHE A 98 1.20 10.74 -12.28
N ALA A 99 -0.08 10.43 -12.01
CA ALA A 99 -1.19 10.85 -12.86
C ALA A 99 -1.47 12.35 -12.65
N HIS A 100 -1.34 13.15 -13.70
CA HIS A 100 -1.63 14.59 -13.70
C HIS A 100 -3.13 14.83 -13.93
N ASP A 101 -3.90 14.59 -12.90
CA ASP A 101 -5.34 14.70 -12.91
C ASP A 101 -5.79 16.10 -12.44
N THR A 102 -6.72 16.70 -13.15
CA THR A 102 -7.33 17.98 -12.79
C THR A 102 -8.48 17.85 -11.80
N VAL A 103 -8.94 16.62 -11.54
CA VAL A 103 -10.01 16.34 -10.59
C VAL A 103 -9.42 16.23 -9.18
N GLY A 104 -9.79 17.13 -8.30
CA GLY A 104 -9.32 17.10 -6.90
C GLY A 104 -9.77 15.84 -6.16
N LEU A 105 -9.11 15.55 -5.03
CA LEU A 105 -9.35 14.36 -4.21
C LEU A 105 -10.79 14.25 -3.73
N ARG A 106 -11.22 13.00 -3.55
CA ARG A 106 -12.51 12.65 -2.93
C ARG A 106 -12.24 11.74 -1.73
N VAL A 107 -13.12 11.78 -0.74
CA VAL A 107 -13.13 10.77 0.32
C VAL A 107 -13.70 9.48 -0.27
N ALA A 108 -12.87 8.47 -0.40
CA ALA A 108 -13.24 7.16 -0.92
C ALA A 108 -13.95 6.32 0.14
N ASP A 109 -13.46 6.38 1.40
CA ASP A 109 -14.07 5.62 2.49
C ASP A 109 -13.83 6.26 3.85
N VAL A 110 -14.71 5.94 4.83
CA VAL A 110 -14.59 6.33 6.23
C VAL A 110 -14.95 5.14 7.09
N THR A 111 -13.97 4.55 7.75
CA THR A 111 -14.13 3.39 8.63
C THR A 111 -13.67 3.71 10.04
N PRO A 112 -14.40 3.30 11.09
CA PRO A 112 -13.93 3.39 12.47
C PRO A 112 -13.11 2.13 12.83
N PRO A 113 -11.78 2.18 12.85
CA PRO A 113 -10.95 1.07 13.32
C PRO A 113 -11.07 0.86 14.82
N ASP A 114 -11.50 1.89 15.55
CA ASP A 114 -11.67 1.89 17.00
C ASP A 114 -12.82 2.85 17.36
N SER A 115 -13.40 2.71 18.54
CA SER A 115 -14.58 3.46 18.99
C SER A 115 -14.43 4.98 19.04
N GLY A 116 -13.19 5.48 19.11
CA GLY A 116 -12.88 6.92 19.15
C GLY A 116 -12.01 7.40 17.99
N VAL A 117 -11.77 6.58 16.98
CA VAL A 117 -10.88 6.89 15.85
C VAL A 117 -11.58 6.60 14.54
N LEU A 118 -11.52 7.53 13.60
CA LEU A 118 -11.95 7.32 12.21
C LEU A 118 -10.73 7.26 11.30
N LYS A 119 -10.71 6.27 10.44
CA LYS A 119 -9.80 6.17 9.30
C LYS A 119 -10.50 6.75 8.08
N VAL A 120 -9.98 7.82 7.53
CA VAL A 120 -10.47 8.46 6.32
C VAL A 120 -9.53 8.11 5.17
N THR A 121 -10.06 7.47 4.13
CA THR A 121 -9.30 7.06 2.95
C THR A 121 -9.71 7.94 1.76
N PHE A 122 -8.74 8.52 1.08
CA PHE A 122 -8.94 9.27 -0.16
C PHE A 122 -8.79 8.36 -1.37
N ASP A 123 -9.40 8.73 -2.49
CA ASP A 123 -9.30 8.01 -3.77
C ASP A 123 -7.92 8.10 -4.42
N LYS A 124 -7.12 9.12 -4.05
CA LYS A 124 -5.77 9.40 -4.56
C LYS A 124 -4.88 9.90 -3.43
N PRO A 125 -3.55 9.82 -3.59
CA PRO A 125 -2.64 10.40 -2.63
C PRO A 125 -2.78 11.92 -2.53
N TYR A 126 -2.72 12.45 -1.31
CA TYR A 126 -2.62 13.89 -1.06
C TYR A 126 -1.16 14.37 -1.19
N ALA A 127 -0.98 15.68 -1.35
CA ALA A 127 0.34 16.28 -1.53
C ALA A 127 1.29 15.96 -0.38
N PRO A 128 2.54 15.58 -0.64
CA PRO A 128 3.51 15.26 0.40
C PRO A 128 3.78 16.51 1.25
N GLY A 129 3.89 16.30 2.55
CA GLY A 129 4.09 17.40 3.51
C GLY A 129 2.83 18.16 3.90
N GLN A 130 1.66 17.84 3.35
CA GLN A 130 0.40 18.40 3.84
C GLN A 130 0.15 17.92 5.26
N ARG A 131 -0.17 18.86 6.15
CA ARG A 131 -0.57 18.60 7.53
C ARG A 131 -2.07 18.84 7.66
N PHE A 132 -2.70 18.07 8.52
CA PHE A 132 -4.11 18.19 8.83
C PHE A 132 -4.29 18.53 10.31
N GLY A 133 -5.00 19.60 10.57
CA GLY A 133 -5.37 20.02 11.92
C GLY A 133 -6.79 19.58 12.32
N PRO A 134 -7.14 19.66 13.60
CA PRO A 134 -8.51 19.37 14.06
C PRO A 134 -9.57 20.26 13.41
N GLY A 135 -9.22 21.48 12.99
CA GLY A 135 -10.10 22.44 12.32
C GLY A 135 -10.38 22.10 10.86
N ASP A 136 -9.52 21.31 10.23
CA ASP A 136 -9.66 20.95 8.81
C ASP A 136 -10.67 19.83 8.60
N VAL A 137 -11.07 19.12 9.66
CA VAL A 137 -12.02 18.02 9.60
C VAL A 137 -13.29 18.38 10.35
N VAL A 138 -14.40 18.43 9.64
CA VAL A 138 -15.72 18.71 10.21
C VAL A 138 -16.60 17.46 10.06
N ILE A 139 -17.14 17.00 11.19
CA ILE A 139 -18.06 15.87 11.24
C ILE A 139 -19.41 16.37 11.74
N LYS A 140 -20.45 16.20 10.93
CA LYS A 140 -21.83 16.61 11.26
C LYS A 140 -22.70 15.38 11.46
N ARG A 141 -23.57 15.42 12.45
CA ARG A 141 -24.68 14.49 12.64
C ARG A 141 -25.83 14.81 11.69
N ALA A 142 -26.85 13.97 11.67
CA ALA A 142 -28.06 14.19 10.87
C ALA A 142 -28.83 15.46 11.29
N ASP A 143 -28.73 15.85 12.56
CA ASP A 143 -29.28 17.08 13.13
C ASP A 143 -28.41 18.34 12.89
N SER A 144 -27.36 18.22 12.08
CA SER A 144 -26.38 19.27 11.81
C SER A 144 -25.47 19.63 12.98
N SER A 145 -25.57 18.98 14.12
CA SER A 145 -24.65 19.20 15.24
C SER A 145 -23.25 18.70 14.88
N ILE A 146 -22.23 19.42 15.37
CA ILE A 146 -20.83 19.12 15.04
C ILE A 146 -20.25 18.21 16.12
N VAL A 147 -19.57 17.14 15.66
CA VAL A 147 -18.77 16.28 16.53
C VAL A 147 -17.37 16.89 16.66
N ARG A 148 -16.90 17.06 17.88
CA ARG A 148 -15.61 17.66 18.16
C ARG A 148 -14.46 16.70 17.81
N VAL A 149 -13.51 17.17 17.00
CA VAL A 149 -12.30 16.44 16.61
C VAL A 149 -11.17 16.82 17.59
N LYS A 150 -10.53 15.83 18.19
CA LYS A 150 -9.41 16.01 19.12
C LYS A 150 -8.09 16.16 18.38
N SER A 151 -7.79 15.32 17.43
CA SER A 151 -6.56 15.37 16.64
C SER A 151 -6.75 14.68 15.29
N VAL A 152 -5.98 15.13 14.32
CA VAL A 152 -5.85 14.47 13.01
C VAL A 152 -4.39 14.10 12.83
N GLN A 153 -4.12 12.88 12.36
CA GLN A 153 -2.77 12.36 12.18
C GLN A 153 -2.66 11.68 10.82
N THR A 154 -1.58 11.96 10.13
CA THR A 154 -1.17 11.18 8.96
C THR A 154 -0.56 9.85 9.38
N ILE A 155 -0.39 8.91 8.43
CA ILE A 155 0.24 7.60 8.70
C ILE A 155 1.62 7.77 9.37
N PRO A 156 2.56 8.61 8.85
CA PRO A 156 3.87 8.76 9.48
C PRO A 156 3.80 9.41 10.87
N GLU A 157 2.91 10.38 11.07
CA GLU A 157 2.72 11.01 12.39
C GLU A 157 2.19 10.01 13.43
N ARG A 158 1.26 9.15 13.02
CA ARG A 158 0.73 8.08 13.88
C ARG A 158 1.81 7.05 14.23
N ALA A 159 2.59 6.61 13.24
CA ALA A 159 3.71 5.67 13.47
C ALA A 159 4.75 6.26 14.44
N LEU A 160 5.08 7.53 14.31
CA LEU A 160 5.95 8.24 15.25
C LEU A 160 5.33 8.32 16.65
N ALA A 161 4.05 8.65 16.77
CA ALA A 161 3.36 8.70 18.04
C ALA A 161 3.31 7.32 18.73
N ASP A 162 3.09 6.25 17.98
CA ASP A 162 3.05 4.89 18.51
C ASP A 162 4.44 4.40 18.95
N THR A 163 5.50 4.73 18.21
CA THR A 163 6.89 4.44 18.63
C THR A 163 7.27 5.19 19.91
N LEU A 164 6.87 6.46 20.03
CA LEU A 164 7.10 7.23 21.25
C LEU A 164 6.33 6.65 22.44
N LYS A 165 5.05 6.28 22.25
CA LYS A 165 4.27 5.60 23.30
C LYS A 165 4.88 4.27 23.72
N ALA A 166 5.35 3.46 22.77
CA ALA A 166 6.03 2.20 23.04
C ALA A 166 7.32 2.42 23.85
N LYS A 167 8.11 3.44 23.47
CA LYS A 167 9.34 3.81 24.20
C LYS A 167 9.03 4.25 25.64
N VAL A 168 8.04 5.13 25.83
CA VAL A 168 7.63 5.58 27.18
C VAL A 168 7.13 4.41 28.04
N ARG A 169 6.39 3.46 27.45
CA ARG A 169 5.96 2.24 28.16
C ARG A 169 7.15 1.37 28.54
N ALA A 170 8.10 1.16 27.63
CA ALA A 170 9.29 0.39 27.90
C ALA A 170 10.13 1.03 29.02
N ASP A 171 10.32 2.35 28.98
CA ASP A 171 11.04 3.10 29.99
C ASP A 171 10.33 3.05 31.36
N SER A 172 9.00 3.13 31.39
CA SER A 172 8.22 3.00 32.64
C SER A 172 8.30 1.59 33.22
N VAL A 173 8.22 0.54 32.39
CA VAL A 173 8.38 -0.85 32.83
C VAL A 173 9.80 -1.09 33.34
N ALA A 174 10.82 -0.61 32.65
CA ALA A 174 12.21 -0.70 33.08
C ALA A 174 12.44 0.01 34.43
N ARG A 175 11.82 1.19 34.61
CA ARG A 175 11.88 1.94 35.86
C ARG A 175 11.20 1.23 37.04
N VAL A 176 10.04 0.61 36.80
CA VAL A 176 9.34 -0.21 37.82
C VAL A 176 10.13 -1.46 38.12
N ALA A 177 10.76 -2.12 37.13
CA ALA A 177 11.62 -3.28 37.36
C ALA A 177 12.86 -2.90 38.20
N SER A 178 13.52 -1.77 37.89
CA SER A 178 14.67 -1.30 38.67
C SER A 178 14.33 -0.95 40.12
N LEU A 179 13.10 -0.50 40.39
CA LEU A 179 12.63 -0.24 41.75
C LEU A 179 12.29 -1.53 42.52
N ARG A 180 11.91 -2.60 41.82
CA ARG A 180 11.67 -3.93 42.42
C ARG A 180 12.96 -4.71 42.71
N ASP A 181 14.02 -4.47 41.94
CA ASP A 181 15.31 -5.19 42.03
C ASP A 181 16.28 -4.59 42.99
N SER A 182 15.79 -4.06 44.12
CA SER A 182 16.70 -3.54 45.20
C SER A 182 17.29 -4.61 46.09
N THR A 183 17.01 -5.90 45.90
CA THR A 183 17.61 -6.99 46.66
C THR A 183 18.73 -7.68 45.88
N PRO A 184 19.94 -7.88 46.50
CA PRO A 184 21.10 -8.48 45.81
C PRO A 184 20.87 -9.90 45.28
N ALA A 185 19.96 -10.68 45.89
CA ALA A 185 19.59 -12.02 45.43
C ALA A 185 18.79 -12.05 44.11
N LEU A 186 18.04 -11.00 43.84
CA LEU A 186 17.28 -10.86 42.58
C LEU A 186 18.16 -10.40 41.41
N ARG A 187 19.21 -9.57 41.70
CA ARG A 187 20.19 -9.14 40.68
C ARG A 187 20.95 -10.33 40.09
N ALA A 188 21.36 -11.28 40.92
CA ALA A 188 22.06 -12.50 40.47
C ALA A 188 21.16 -13.39 39.58
N ARG A 189 19.85 -13.42 39.81
CA ARG A 189 18.87 -14.17 38.99
C ARG A 189 18.59 -13.47 37.67
N THR A 190 18.44 -12.14 37.63
CA THR A 190 18.21 -11.36 36.39
C THR A 190 19.45 -11.39 35.51
N ASP A 191 20.65 -11.33 36.02
CA ASP A 191 21.88 -11.44 35.24
C ASP A 191 22.07 -12.84 34.63
N SER A 192 21.66 -13.92 35.32
CA SER A 192 21.68 -15.27 34.74
C SER A 192 20.64 -15.46 33.64
N LEU A 193 19.41 -14.94 33.81
CA LEU A 193 18.37 -14.95 32.78
C LEU A 193 18.73 -14.10 31.58
N ALA A 194 19.30 -12.92 31.75
CA ALA A 194 19.80 -12.07 30.69
C ALA A 194 20.94 -12.73 29.90
N ARG A 195 21.79 -13.53 30.57
CA ARG A 195 22.85 -14.30 29.92
C ARG A 195 22.29 -15.43 29.06
N VAL A 196 21.28 -16.15 29.54
CA VAL A 196 20.60 -17.22 28.80
C VAL A 196 19.89 -16.62 27.58
N GLN A 197 19.16 -15.51 27.73
CA GLN A 197 18.47 -14.84 26.60
C GLN A 197 19.45 -14.32 25.54
N ARG A 198 20.64 -13.83 25.91
CA ARG A 198 21.70 -13.44 24.96
C ARG A 198 22.24 -14.64 24.17
N VAL A 199 22.42 -15.79 24.83
CA VAL A 199 22.88 -17.01 24.14
C VAL A 199 21.81 -17.49 23.17
N ASP A 200 20.52 -17.47 23.55
CA ASP A 200 19.41 -17.88 22.68
C ASP A 200 19.22 -16.93 21.50
N SER A 201 19.38 -15.61 21.72
CA SER A 201 19.28 -14.64 20.62
C SER A 201 20.45 -14.77 19.63
N LEU A 202 21.66 -15.02 20.09
CA LEU A 202 22.82 -15.29 19.21
C LEU A 202 22.66 -16.61 18.46
N ALA A 203 22.10 -17.64 19.09
CA ALA A 203 21.79 -18.90 18.43
C ALA A 203 20.68 -18.76 17.37
N ALA A 204 19.68 -17.91 17.62
CA ALA A 204 18.62 -17.61 16.65
C ALA A 204 19.15 -16.85 15.43
N VAL A 205 20.03 -15.85 15.64
CA VAL A 205 20.70 -15.13 14.54
C VAL A 205 21.57 -16.08 13.72
N ALA A 206 22.36 -16.95 14.37
CA ALA A 206 23.19 -17.92 13.67
C ALA A 206 22.39 -18.95 12.87
N ARG A 207 21.17 -19.32 13.32
CA ARG A 207 20.25 -20.18 12.57
C ARG A 207 19.69 -19.46 11.34
N SER A 208 19.25 -18.22 11.49
CA SER A 208 18.72 -17.42 10.37
C SER A 208 19.78 -17.19 9.28
N GLU A 209 21.04 -16.94 9.67
CA GLU A 209 22.14 -16.81 8.72
C GLU A 209 22.47 -18.13 8.00
N ARG A 210 22.44 -19.28 8.71
CA ARG A 210 22.61 -20.58 8.08
C ARG A 210 21.49 -20.91 7.09
N GLU A 211 20.23 -20.61 7.44
CA GLU A 211 19.09 -20.79 6.55
C GLU A 211 19.16 -19.86 5.33
N ALA A 212 19.58 -18.60 5.52
CA ALA A 212 19.79 -17.67 4.42
C ALA A 212 20.88 -18.15 3.45
N ARG A 213 22.01 -18.67 3.99
CA ARG A 213 23.10 -19.27 3.21
C ARG A 213 22.65 -20.54 2.47
N ALA A 214 21.84 -21.40 3.14
CA ALA A 214 21.29 -22.62 2.52
C ALA A 214 20.32 -22.28 1.38
N ARG A 215 19.45 -21.28 1.54
CA ARG A 215 18.56 -20.77 0.49
C ARG A 215 19.33 -20.16 -0.68
N ALA A 216 20.42 -19.43 -0.39
CA ALA A 216 21.29 -18.87 -1.42
C ALA A 216 22.06 -19.96 -2.20
N ALA A 217 22.50 -21.01 -1.50
CA ALA A 217 23.16 -22.17 -2.13
C ALA A 217 22.19 -22.98 -3.01
N ALA A 218 20.95 -23.20 -2.57
CA ALA A 218 19.92 -23.89 -3.31
C ALA A 218 19.52 -23.15 -4.62
N ARG A 219 19.63 -21.81 -4.63
CA ARG A 219 19.41 -21.00 -5.84
C ARG A 219 20.54 -21.08 -6.86
N ARG A 220 21.75 -21.44 -6.46
CA ARG A 220 22.91 -21.56 -7.37
C ARG A 220 22.90 -22.82 -8.25
N GLY A 221 22.01 -23.77 -7.99
CA GLY A 221 21.93 -25.04 -8.74
C GLY A 221 21.04 -25.01 -9.98
N ARG A 222 20.53 -23.88 -10.45
CA ARG A 222 19.69 -23.79 -11.64
C ARG A 222 20.42 -23.04 -12.74
N PRO A 223 20.90 -23.73 -13.83
CA PRO A 223 21.48 -23.03 -14.97
C PRO A 223 20.33 -22.41 -15.78
N GLY A 224 20.26 -21.10 -15.83
CA GLY A 224 19.30 -20.41 -16.67
C GLY A 224 18.99 -19.01 -16.21
N ALA A 225 19.47 -18.04 -16.96
CA ALA A 225 19.34 -16.59 -16.91
C ALA A 225 20.24 -15.89 -15.86
N PRO A 226 20.97 -14.86 -16.25
CA PRO A 226 21.66 -13.98 -15.31
C PRO A 226 20.60 -13.31 -14.42
N ILE A 227 20.59 -13.68 -13.16
CA ILE A 227 19.78 -12.98 -12.16
C ILE A 227 20.44 -11.62 -12.00
N ASP A 228 19.74 -10.56 -12.42
CA ASP A 228 20.13 -9.19 -12.13
C ASP A 228 20.17 -9.05 -10.60
N THR A 229 21.37 -9.07 -10.03
CA THR A 229 21.61 -8.96 -8.58
C THR A 229 21.63 -7.52 -8.12
N THR A 230 21.33 -6.57 -9.01
CA THR A 230 21.26 -5.15 -8.67
C THR A 230 20.08 -4.93 -7.71
N PRO A 231 20.32 -4.39 -6.49
CA PRO A 231 19.22 -4.13 -5.57
C PRO A 231 18.22 -3.17 -6.20
N PRO A 232 16.92 -3.31 -5.92
CA PRO A 232 15.91 -2.40 -6.44
C PRO A 232 16.26 -0.96 -6.03
N PRO A 233 16.02 0.00 -6.92
CA PRO A 233 16.31 1.40 -6.63
C PRO A 233 15.45 1.88 -5.46
N LYS A 234 16.06 2.64 -4.55
CA LYS A 234 15.37 3.21 -3.39
C LYS A 234 14.82 4.58 -3.72
N LEU A 235 13.55 4.78 -3.44
CA LEU A 235 12.88 6.06 -3.56
C LEU A 235 13.53 7.09 -2.61
N ARG A 236 13.94 8.24 -3.15
CA ARG A 236 14.50 9.35 -2.34
C ARG A 236 13.45 10.35 -1.88
N ARG A 237 12.35 10.50 -2.63
CA ARG A 237 11.21 11.32 -2.22
C ARG A 237 10.36 10.61 -1.17
N PRO A 238 9.63 11.37 -0.31
CA PRO A 238 8.74 10.78 0.68
C PRO A 238 7.66 9.92 0.02
N LEU A 239 7.28 8.84 0.69
CA LEU A 239 6.15 8.02 0.29
C LEU A 239 4.86 8.84 0.30
N LEU A 240 3.98 8.50 -0.61
CA LEU A 240 2.66 9.11 -0.72
C LEU A 240 1.65 8.31 0.09
N TYR A 241 0.70 9.02 0.69
CA TYR A 241 -0.33 8.42 1.53
C TYR A 241 -1.72 8.84 1.05
N THR A 242 -2.67 7.92 1.20
CA THR A 242 -4.09 8.12 0.88
C THR A 242 -4.96 8.18 2.13
N GLU A 243 -4.39 8.03 3.33
CA GLU A 243 -5.13 7.84 4.56
C GLU A 243 -4.75 8.85 5.63
N ILE A 244 -5.75 9.29 6.39
CA ILE A 244 -5.57 10.05 7.63
C ILE A 244 -6.40 9.42 8.74
N TYR A 245 -5.96 9.60 9.98
CA TYR A 245 -6.63 9.12 11.19
C TYR A 245 -7.15 10.30 11.99
N VAL A 246 -8.45 10.32 12.25
CA VAL A 246 -9.14 11.36 12.99
C VAL A 246 -9.54 10.81 14.34
N THR A 247 -8.98 11.38 15.41
CA THR A 247 -9.35 11.02 16.79
C THR A 247 -10.42 11.98 17.27
N LEU A 248 -11.49 11.44 17.86
CA LEU A 248 -12.64 12.18 18.35
C LEU A 248 -12.57 12.37 19.87
N ASP A 249 -13.20 13.43 20.37
CA ASP A 249 -13.38 13.63 21.80
C ASP A 249 -14.47 12.70 22.37
N THR A 250 -15.47 12.36 21.57
CA THR A 250 -16.61 11.53 21.97
C THR A 250 -16.76 10.35 21.03
N VAL A 251 -17.16 9.22 21.57
CA VAL A 251 -17.49 8.03 20.78
C VAL A 251 -18.74 8.30 19.94
N LEU A 252 -18.71 7.91 18.68
CA LEU A 252 -19.87 8.03 17.81
C LEU A 252 -20.93 7.01 18.17
N GLU A 253 -22.19 7.43 18.12
CA GLU A 253 -23.32 6.54 18.31
C GLU A 253 -23.35 5.46 17.22
N PRO A 254 -23.61 4.19 17.59
CA PRO A 254 -23.70 3.10 16.62
C PRO A 254 -24.93 3.24 15.72
N GLN A 255 -24.83 2.75 14.48
CA GLN A 255 -25.90 2.74 13.49
C GLN A 255 -26.48 4.14 13.16
N LYS A 256 -25.71 5.18 13.37
CA LYS A 256 -26.08 6.57 13.02
C LYS A 256 -25.31 7.02 11.79
N GLN A 257 -25.94 7.92 11.05
CA GLN A 257 -25.36 8.53 9.86
C GLN A 257 -24.65 9.84 10.21
N PHE A 258 -23.44 10.01 9.65
CA PHE A 258 -22.61 11.20 9.83
C PHE A 258 -22.10 11.66 8.47
N ARG A 259 -21.89 12.96 8.34
CA ARG A 259 -21.24 13.56 7.18
C ARG A 259 -19.88 14.11 7.60
N LEU A 260 -18.82 13.57 7.03
CA LEU A 260 -17.46 14.04 7.20
C LEU A 260 -17.07 14.92 6.01
N SER A 261 -16.42 16.05 6.26
CA SER A 261 -15.76 16.89 5.25
C SER A 261 -14.37 17.24 5.72
N VAL A 262 -13.42 17.26 4.77
CA VAL A 262 -12.03 17.66 5.02
C VAL A 262 -11.74 18.87 4.15
N THR A 263 -11.35 19.98 4.77
CA THR A 263 -11.08 21.24 4.07
C THR A 263 -9.69 21.25 3.46
N ASP A 264 -9.54 21.95 2.34
CA ASP A 264 -8.27 22.28 1.69
C ASP A 264 -7.32 21.10 1.41
N VAL A 265 -7.89 19.96 1.02
CA VAL A 265 -7.08 18.82 0.63
C VAL A 265 -6.46 19.07 -0.73
N ARG A 266 -5.13 19.07 -0.78
CA ARG A 266 -4.33 19.29 -1.99
C ARG A 266 -3.92 17.97 -2.62
N SER A 267 -4.17 17.82 -3.93
CA SER A 267 -3.70 16.69 -4.73
C SER A 267 -2.21 16.83 -5.10
N LEU A 268 -1.62 15.79 -5.66
CA LEU A 268 -0.26 15.82 -6.21
C LEU A 268 -0.12 16.85 -7.34
N SER A 269 -1.16 17.04 -8.14
CA SER A 269 -1.22 18.05 -9.21
C SER A 269 -1.46 19.47 -8.70
N GLY A 270 -1.57 19.69 -7.38
CA GLY A 270 -1.78 20.99 -6.76
C GLY A 270 -3.23 21.44 -6.67
N THR A 271 -4.19 20.67 -7.18
CA THR A 271 -5.62 20.99 -7.09
C THR A 271 -6.09 20.90 -5.64
N VAL A 272 -6.72 21.96 -5.13
CA VAL A 272 -7.26 22.03 -3.78
C VAL A 272 -8.77 21.77 -3.81
N ARG A 273 -9.26 20.96 -2.89
CA ARG A 273 -10.69 20.65 -2.75
C ARG A 273 -11.08 20.38 -1.30
N THR A 274 -12.37 20.56 -1.01
CA THR A 274 -12.99 20.17 0.25
C THR A 274 -13.88 18.94 0.02
N PRO A 275 -13.32 17.72 0.00
CA PRO A 275 -14.10 16.51 -0.18
C PRO A 275 -14.97 16.22 1.04
N ALA A 276 -16.17 15.71 0.78
CA ALA A 276 -17.10 15.28 1.80
C ALA A 276 -17.70 13.92 1.49
N ARG A 277 -17.98 13.14 2.53
CA ARG A 277 -18.63 11.82 2.42
C ARG A 277 -19.55 11.59 3.60
N THR A 278 -20.67 10.95 3.33
CA THR A 278 -21.58 10.44 4.35
C THR A 278 -21.23 8.97 4.64
N PHE A 279 -21.17 8.61 5.91
CA PHE A 279 -20.89 7.26 6.37
C PHE A 279 -21.83 6.89 7.52
N THR A 280 -21.98 5.58 7.76
CA THR A 280 -22.79 5.05 8.85
C THR A 280 -21.87 4.27 9.80
N THR A 281 -22.02 4.51 11.09
CA THR A 281 -21.25 3.78 12.11
C THR A 281 -21.71 2.33 12.19
N PRO A 282 -20.80 1.36 12.40
CA PRO A 282 -21.16 -0.04 12.56
C PRO A 282 -22.00 -0.27 13.81
N ARG A 283 -22.64 -1.41 13.88
CA ARG A 283 -23.37 -1.86 15.07
C ARG A 283 -22.39 -2.08 16.21
N ALA A 284 -22.77 -1.70 17.43
CA ALA A 284 -21.99 -2.02 18.63
C ALA A 284 -21.76 -3.53 18.73
N PRO A 285 -20.55 -3.99 19.08
CA PRO A 285 -20.31 -5.41 19.34
C PRO A 285 -21.29 -5.88 20.43
N LYS A 286 -21.90 -7.04 20.23
CA LYS A 286 -22.70 -7.66 21.27
C LYS A 286 -21.78 -7.92 22.48
N PRO A 287 -22.21 -7.59 23.71
CA PRO A 287 -21.45 -8.00 24.88
C PRO A 287 -21.34 -9.52 24.86
N ASP A 288 -20.12 -10.04 24.97
CA ASP A 288 -19.87 -11.48 25.11
C ASP A 288 -20.61 -11.99 26.37
N SER A 289 -21.66 -12.70 26.15
CA SER A 289 -22.46 -13.36 27.21
C SER A 289 -21.81 -14.63 27.74
N THR A 290 -20.51 -14.74 27.68
CA THR A 290 -19.72 -15.86 28.18
C THR A 290 -18.77 -15.45 29.29
N LYS A 291 -19.32 -15.02 30.42
CA LYS A 291 -18.66 -15.11 31.75
C LYS A 291 -19.68 -14.94 32.83
N ASP A 292 -20.47 -15.97 33.04
CA ASP A 292 -21.03 -16.28 34.37
C ASP A 292 -21.37 -17.78 34.42
N SER A 293 -20.37 -18.58 34.68
CA SER A 293 -20.53 -19.88 35.31
C SER A 293 -19.59 -19.95 36.51
N THR A 294 -19.91 -19.09 37.48
CA THR A 294 -19.38 -19.21 38.82
C THR A 294 -20.00 -20.45 39.46
N THR A 295 -19.19 -21.46 39.71
CA THR A 295 -19.19 -22.33 40.88
C THR A 295 -20.53 -22.48 41.59
N ARG A 296 -21.19 -23.57 41.35
CA ARG A 296 -22.01 -24.22 42.38
C ARG A 296 -21.47 -25.62 42.62
N ASP A 297 -20.68 -25.65 43.65
CA ASP A 297 -20.39 -26.82 44.46
C ASP A 297 -21.70 -27.40 44.93
N SER A 298 -21.99 -28.65 44.64
CA SER A 298 -22.86 -29.51 45.46
C SER A 298 -22.57 -30.96 45.14
N THR A 299 -21.76 -31.51 46.03
CA THR A 299 -21.76 -32.90 46.46
C THR A 299 -23.13 -33.53 46.43
N SER A 300 -23.35 -34.57 45.64
CA SER A 300 -23.96 -35.82 46.13
C SER A 300 -23.80 -36.92 45.08
N ALA A 301 -23.19 -37.95 45.56
CA ALA A 301 -23.05 -39.24 44.92
C ALA A 301 -24.38 -39.99 44.83
N ARG A 302 -24.62 -40.76 43.79
CA ARG A 302 -24.84 -42.22 43.81
C ARG A 302 -25.29 -42.77 42.45
N PRO A 303 -25.04 -44.05 42.25
CA PRO A 303 -24.71 -44.61 40.94
C PRO A 303 -25.78 -45.56 40.38
N THR A 304 -25.45 -46.19 39.26
CA THR A 304 -25.99 -47.42 38.63
C THR A 304 -27.25 -47.25 37.78
N ALA A 305 -27.38 -47.78 36.62
CA ALA A 305 -26.88 -48.97 35.95
C ALA A 305 -27.23 -48.95 34.45
N PRO A 306 -26.91 -49.96 33.67
CA PRO A 306 -26.48 -49.85 32.30
C PRO A 306 -27.56 -50.14 31.23
N ARG A 307 -27.29 -49.64 30.07
CA ARG A 307 -27.54 -50.13 28.70
C ARG A 307 -28.68 -51.13 28.41
N PRO A 308 -29.31 -51.04 27.23
CA PRO A 308 -28.90 -51.96 26.17
C PRO A 308 -28.69 -51.33 24.79
N ALA A 309 -27.94 -52.11 24.01
CA ALA A 309 -27.44 -51.80 22.68
C ALA A 309 -28.40 -52.26 21.57
N ALA A 310 -28.25 -51.57 20.45
CA ALA A 310 -28.33 -51.99 19.03
C ALA A 310 -29.66 -52.46 18.45
N PRO A 311 -29.89 -52.40 17.12
CA PRO A 311 -28.99 -53.02 16.14
C PRO A 311 -28.65 -52.16 14.90
N ARG A 312 -27.63 -52.64 14.24
CA ARG A 312 -27.23 -52.37 12.88
C ARG A 312 -28.22 -52.94 11.90
N ASP A 313 -28.50 -52.19 10.83
CA ASP A 313 -28.82 -52.84 9.57
C ASP A 313 -28.16 -52.14 8.41
N THR A 314 -27.54 -52.96 7.66
CA THR A 314 -26.79 -52.88 6.44
C THR A 314 -27.69 -52.84 5.20
N LEU A 315 -27.07 -52.44 4.09
CA LEU A 315 -27.46 -52.60 2.66
C LEU A 315 -28.15 -51.36 2.09
N ALA A 316 -27.77 -50.86 0.93
CA ALA A 316 -27.03 -51.24 -0.25
C ALA A 316 -26.85 -49.94 -1.09
N ARG A 317 -25.65 -49.64 -1.58
CA ARG A 317 -25.22 -49.90 -2.94
C ARG A 317 -26.26 -49.60 -4.03
N THR A 318 -26.05 -48.48 -4.76
CA THR A 318 -26.07 -48.54 -6.23
C THR A 318 -25.36 -47.31 -6.86
N MET A 319 -24.42 -47.67 -7.66
CA MET A 319 -23.79 -46.90 -8.72
C MET A 319 -24.84 -46.39 -9.72
N ARG A 320 -24.64 -45.23 -10.26
CA ARG A 320 -24.71 -45.06 -11.73
C ARG A 320 -23.94 -43.81 -12.16
N ALA A 321 -22.92 -44.10 -12.90
CA ALA A 321 -22.23 -43.24 -13.81
C ALA A 321 -23.05 -43.04 -15.11
N ARG A 322 -22.54 -42.15 -15.93
CA ARG A 322 -22.84 -41.88 -17.35
C ARG A 322 -23.63 -40.61 -17.60
N VAL A 323 -23.36 -39.80 -18.60
CA VAL A 323 -22.44 -39.81 -19.77
C VAL A 323 -22.75 -38.49 -20.49
N SER A 324 -21.70 -37.85 -20.97
CA SER A 324 -21.50 -37.10 -22.22
C SER A 324 -22.68 -36.89 -23.19
N GLY A 325 -22.66 -35.72 -23.80
CA GLY A 325 -23.32 -35.41 -25.08
C GLY A 325 -23.39 -33.90 -25.23
N SER A 326 -22.53 -33.21 -25.90
CA SER A 326 -22.21 -33.10 -27.34
C SER A 326 -23.44 -32.81 -28.23
N SER A 327 -23.26 -31.76 -28.99
CA SER A 327 -23.92 -31.40 -30.28
C SER A 327 -24.85 -30.20 -30.19
N ILE A 328 -24.58 -29.17 -30.92
CA ILE A 328 -24.46 -28.83 -32.35
C ILE A 328 -25.64 -27.97 -32.82
N LEU A 329 -25.29 -26.87 -33.50
CA LEU A 329 -25.96 -26.19 -34.64
C LEU A 329 -27.25 -25.40 -34.47
N GLY A 330 -27.18 -24.22 -35.07
CA GLY A 330 -28.28 -23.47 -35.70
C GLY A 330 -28.12 -21.97 -35.50
N SER A 331 -27.46 -21.16 -36.30
CA SER A 331 -27.74 -20.70 -37.66
C SER A 331 -29.05 -19.91 -37.77
N ALA A 332 -28.89 -18.70 -38.27
CA ALA A 332 -29.75 -17.75 -38.94
C ALA A 332 -29.84 -16.42 -38.19
N GLY A 333 -29.44 -15.25 -38.64
CA GLY A 333 -29.60 -14.65 -39.96
C GLY A 333 -30.69 -13.58 -39.86
N SER A 334 -30.30 -12.30 -39.97
CA SER A 334 -31.11 -11.20 -40.60
C SER A 334 -30.62 -9.87 -40.07
N THR A 335 -29.86 -9.07 -40.77
CA THR A 335 -30.12 -8.03 -41.78
C THR A 335 -31.09 -6.93 -41.38
N PHE A 336 -30.65 -5.71 -41.76
CA PHE A 336 -31.30 -4.39 -41.86
C PHE A 336 -30.97 -3.49 -40.67
N GLY A 337 -30.51 -2.27 -40.82
CA GLY A 337 -30.45 -1.37 -41.97
C GLY A 337 -29.83 -0.07 -41.45
N GLY A 338 -29.21 0.63 -42.34
CA GLY A 338 -28.49 1.86 -42.14
C GLY A 338 -29.36 3.08 -41.77
N SER A 339 -28.66 4.06 -41.22
CA SER A 339 -28.90 5.46 -41.58
C SER A 339 -27.72 6.33 -41.23
N SER A 340 -27.15 6.88 -42.24
CA SER A 340 -26.23 8.00 -42.29
C SER A 340 -26.92 9.28 -41.82
N ALA A 341 -26.24 10.08 -41.00
CA ALA A 341 -26.48 11.52 -40.92
C ALA A 341 -25.14 12.21 -40.63
N SER A 342 -24.64 12.78 -41.71
CA SER A 342 -23.67 13.86 -41.73
C SER A 342 -24.27 15.13 -41.12
N PHE A 343 -23.47 15.86 -40.31
CA PHE A 343 -23.64 17.30 -40.12
C PHE A 343 -22.26 17.98 -40.02
N SER A 344 -22.14 18.97 -40.95
CA SER A 344 -21.03 19.88 -41.14
C SER A 344 -20.96 20.98 -40.05
N ALA A 345 -19.77 21.40 -39.82
CA ALA A 345 -19.19 22.73 -39.56
C ALA A 345 -20.07 23.91 -39.09
N GLN A 346 -19.70 24.51 -37.98
CA GLN A 346 -19.18 25.89 -37.91
C GLN A 346 -18.26 26.02 -36.68
#